data_e8eef10eec2f80bd64db832c170b1372
#
_entry.id   e8eef10eec2f80bd64db832c170b1372
#
_cell.length_a   1.000
_cell.length_b   1.000
_cell.length_c   1.000
_cell.angle_alpha   90.00
_cell.angle_beta   90.00
_cell.angle_gamma   90.00
#
_symmetry.space_group_name_H-M   'P 1'
#
loop_
_entity.id
_entity.type
_entity.pdbx_description
1 polymer ?
#
loop_
_entity_poly.entity_id
_entity_poly.type
_entity_poly.pdbx_seq_one_letter_code
_entity_poly.pdbx_strand_id
1 'polypeptide(L)'
;QHYLEYQNSDPIVNALNGSILTTDDSKVKVIFVPTYLNKADGIFNKDYYELLVGMDITVFPSYYEPWGYTPLESVAFSVPTITTTLAGFGLWAAKQREHAGVEIVLRDDYNDQEVEEKIAESLLHFSLLDDKHVNEMRVSAYEISETALWEHLFAAYEQAYSEAVESSVIRTNRAVLDEGGNRNEQINFVRQQLFAEKPNWNRMMVDKTLPKRLHALEELSRNLWWCWNPGTRDLFESIDHALWAECERNPIAFLDKMSVERMKELEQDTNFLSQLDAVYAQFRDYMNEKPDPKATSISYFSMEYGLHSSLKIYSGGLGILAGDYLKEASDKNVPMAAVGLLYRYGYFTQRLSSQ
;
A
#
# COMPACT_ATOMS: atom_id res chain seq x y z
N GLN A 1 -19.16 15.40 17.49
CA GLN A 1 -19.01 16.57 16.60
C GLN A 1 -17.52 16.79 16.37
N HIS A 2 -17.13 16.97 15.12
CA HIS A 2 -15.76 17.31 14.74
C HIS A 2 -15.65 18.81 14.59
N TYR A 3 -14.57 19.39 15.07
CA TYR A 3 -14.27 20.82 14.93
C TYR A 3 -13.07 20.99 14.02
N LEU A 4 -13.20 21.87 13.03
CA LEU A 4 -12.08 22.31 12.21
C LEU A 4 -11.26 23.34 12.99
N GLU A 5 -9.93 23.28 12.88
CA GLU A 5 -9.03 24.24 13.53
C GLU A 5 -9.32 25.69 13.10
N TYR A 6 -9.69 25.88 11.84
CA TYR A 6 -10.00 27.17 11.22
C TYR A 6 -11.40 27.18 10.59
N GLN A 7 -12.42 26.77 11.33
CA GLN A 7 -13.79 26.60 10.81
C GLN A 7 -14.35 27.83 10.06
N ASN A 8 -14.01 29.04 10.49
CA ASN A 8 -14.51 30.28 9.87
C ASN A 8 -13.75 30.69 8.60
N SER A 9 -12.62 30.06 8.30
CA SER A 9 -11.78 30.35 7.12
C SER A 9 -11.56 29.13 6.23
N ASP A 10 -12.17 28.00 6.56
CA ASP A 10 -12.09 26.79 5.72
C ASP A 10 -12.80 27.03 4.39
N PRO A 11 -12.11 26.84 3.24
CA PRO A 11 -12.67 27.15 1.93
C PRO A 11 -13.86 26.25 1.56
N ILE A 12 -13.87 24.99 1.99
CA ILE A 12 -14.97 24.05 1.70
C ILE A 12 -16.20 24.46 2.49
N VAL A 13 -16.05 24.74 3.79
CA VAL A 13 -17.17 25.20 4.64
C VAL A 13 -17.73 26.51 4.12
N ASN A 14 -16.89 27.46 3.72
CA ASN A 14 -17.31 28.74 3.17
C ASN A 14 -18.06 28.58 1.84
N ALA A 15 -17.60 27.72 0.95
CA ALA A 15 -18.28 27.41 -0.31
C ALA A 15 -19.66 26.76 -0.05
N LEU A 16 -19.75 25.82 0.88
CA LEU A 16 -21.02 25.18 1.25
C LEU A 16 -21.99 26.17 1.87
N ASN A 17 -21.55 27.01 2.82
CA ASN A 17 -22.40 28.01 3.48
C ASN A 17 -22.95 29.07 2.52
N GLY A 18 -22.27 29.37 1.44
CA GLY A 18 -22.71 30.27 0.39
C GLY A 18 -23.62 29.63 -0.66
N SER A 19 -23.84 28.33 -0.61
CA SER A 19 -24.58 27.58 -1.63
C SER A 19 -26.02 27.28 -1.22
N ILE A 20 -26.90 27.02 -2.20
CA ILE A 20 -28.28 26.55 -1.99
C ILE A 20 -28.31 25.11 -1.41
N LEU A 21 -27.20 24.39 -1.43
CA LEU A 21 -27.10 23.00 -0.96
C LEU A 21 -27.24 22.85 0.55
N THR A 22 -27.13 23.95 1.30
CA THR A 22 -27.32 23.98 2.75
C THR A 22 -28.75 24.22 3.17
N THR A 23 -29.68 24.46 2.23
CA THR A 23 -31.11 24.69 2.53
C THR A 23 -31.85 23.38 2.73
N ASP A 24 -32.86 23.37 3.61
CA ASP A 24 -33.67 22.18 3.89
C ASP A 24 -34.43 21.68 2.65
N ASP A 25 -34.79 22.59 1.75
CA ASP A 25 -35.52 22.31 0.52
C ASP A 25 -34.63 21.73 -0.61
N SER A 26 -33.29 21.72 -0.44
CA SER A 26 -32.39 21.17 -1.45
C SER A 26 -32.60 19.66 -1.60
N LYS A 27 -32.79 19.21 -2.85
CA LYS A 27 -32.84 17.78 -3.20
C LYS A 27 -31.46 17.11 -3.10
N VAL A 28 -30.40 17.89 -3.25
CA VAL A 28 -29.02 17.43 -3.09
C VAL A 28 -28.57 17.69 -1.68
N LYS A 29 -28.00 16.69 -1.02
CA LYS A 29 -27.44 16.80 0.32
C LYS A 29 -25.93 16.61 0.24
N VAL A 30 -25.19 17.48 0.91
CA VAL A 30 -23.73 17.39 1.03
C VAL A 30 -23.38 16.98 2.47
N ILE A 31 -22.61 15.93 2.60
CA ILE A 31 -22.05 15.48 3.89
C ILE A 31 -20.56 15.74 3.84
N PHE A 32 -20.10 16.72 4.61
CA PHE A 32 -18.68 17.01 4.74
C PHE A 32 -18.07 16.17 5.86
N VAL A 33 -17.02 15.41 5.55
CA VAL A 33 -16.35 14.49 6.47
C VAL A 33 -14.90 14.94 6.67
N PRO A 34 -14.61 15.81 7.64
CA PRO A 34 -13.30 16.39 7.87
C PRO A 34 -12.39 15.45 8.70
N THR A 35 -12.50 14.15 8.52
CA THR A 35 -11.73 13.15 9.27
C THR A 35 -11.53 11.90 8.45
N TYR A 36 -10.54 11.08 8.82
CA TYR A 36 -10.38 9.76 8.24
C TYR A 36 -11.50 8.83 8.71
N LEU A 37 -12.06 8.09 7.75
CA LEU A 37 -13.14 7.14 8.01
C LEU A 37 -12.61 5.94 8.81
N ASN A 38 -13.31 5.63 9.90
CA ASN A 38 -13.05 4.45 10.73
C ASN A 38 -14.31 4.12 11.56
N LYS A 39 -14.30 2.96 12.22
CA LYS A 39 -15.45 2.48 13.03
C LYS A 39 -15.84 3.37 14.21
N ALA A 40 -15.06 4.40 14.51
CA ALA A 40 -15.27 5.34 15.62
C ALA A 40 -15.13 6.80 15.19
N ASP A 41 -15.36 7.13 13.90
CA ASP A 41 -15.24 8.49 13.37
C ASP A 41 -16.36 9.44 13.83
N GLY A 42 -17.46 8.91 14.37
CA GLY A 42 -18.58 9.71 14.86
C GLY A 42 -19.47 10.32 13.76
N ILE A 43 -19.26 9.94 12.48
CA ILE A 43 -20.08 10.35 11.34
C ILE A 43 -20.75 9.12 10.74
N PHE A 44 -19.98 8.22 10.12
CA PHE A 44 -20.48 6.98 9.55
C PHE A 44 -20.21 5.76 10.44
N ASN A 45 -19.16 5.80 11.25
CA ASN A 45 -18.70 4.69 12.11
C ASN A 45 -18.48 3.39 11.32
N LYS A 46 -17.90 3.53 10.13
CA LYS A 46 -17.58 2.46 9.19
C LYS A 46 -16.20 2.67 8.62
N ASP A 47 -15.52 1.57 8.29
CA ASP A 47 -14.27 1.65 7.56
C ASP A 47 -14.51 2.11 6.12
N TYR A 48 -13.47 2.69 5.50
CA TYR A 48 -13.53 3.22 4.14
C TYR A 48 -14.10 2.22 3.13
N TYR A 49 -13.64 0.99 3.14
CA TYR A 49 -14.11 -0.05 2.22
C TYR A 49 -15.56 -0.49 2.48
N GLU A 50 -16.02 -0.44 3.73
CA GLU A 50 -17.43 -0.71 4.05
C GLU A 50 -18.37 0.37 3.48
N LEU A 51 -17.88 1.60 3.35
CA LEU A 51 -18.62 2.69 2.72
C LEU A 51 -18.50 2.64 1.20
N LEU A 52 -17.31 2.36 0.69
CA LEU A 52 -17.01 2.38 -0.75
C LEU A 52 -17.96 1.47 -1.54
N VAL A 53 -18.23 0.25 -1.05
CA VAL A 53 -19.15 -0.68 -1.73
C VAL A 53 -20.59 -0.16 -1.85
N GLY A 54 -20.98 0.82 -1.06
CA GLY A 54 -22.29 1.47 -1.09
C GLY A 54 -22.37 2.70 -1.98
N MET A 55 -21.26 3.11 -2.61
CA MET A 55 -21.24 4.26 -3.50
C MET A 55 -21.71 3.88 -4.91
N ASP A 56 -22.42 4.80 -5.56
CA ASP A 56 -22.84 4.63 -6.94
C ASP A 56 -21.74 5.04 -7.92
N ILE A 57 -21.01 6.10 -7.60
CA ILE A 57 -19.87 6.62 -8.35
C ILE A 57 -18.92 7.35 -7.41
N THR A 58 -17.63 7.35 -7.71
CA THR A 58 -16.60 8.10 -7.00
C THR A 58 -15.93 9.14 -7.89
N VAL A 59 -15.44 10.21 -7.28
CA VAL A 59 -14.76 11.30 -7.99
C VAL A 59 -13.44 11.62 -7.29
N PHE A 60 -12.33 11.49 -8.03
CA PHE A 60 -10.98 11.79 -7.59
C PHE A 60 -10.34 12.85 -8.50
N PRO A 61 -10.63 14.15 -8.30
CA PRO A 61 -10.17 15.22 -9.17
C PRO A 61 -8.72 15.63 -8.85
N SER A 62 -7.79 14.70 -8.96
CA SER A 62 -6.40 14.89 -8.58
C SER A 62 -5.70 15.97 -9.40
N TYR A 63 -4.94 16.84 -8.72
CA TYR A 63 -3.97 17.75 -9.35
C TYR A 63 -2.62 17.10 -9.60
N TYR A 64 -2.25 16.15 -8.77
CA TYR A 64 -1.05 15.33 -8.93
C TYR A 64 -1.17 14.07 -8.06
N GLU A 65 -1.08 12.94 -8.70
CA GLU A 65 -1.05 11.64 -8.04
C GLU A 65 -0.11 10.73 -8.83
N PRO A 66 1.02 10.26 -8.28
CA PRO A 66 1.99 9.43 -9.01
C PRO A 66 1.37 8.19 -9.64
N TRP A 67 0.49 7.51 -8.90
CA TRP A 67 -0.33 6.41 -9.41
C TRP A 67 -1.82 6.68 -9.21
N GLY A 68 -2.31 6.70 -7.99
CA GLY A 68 -3.71 6.84 -7.64
C GLY A 68 -4.33 5.51 -7.21
N TYR A 69 -4.02 5.09 -5.98
CA TYR A 69 -4.61 3.88 -5.40
C TYR A 69 -6.11 4.05 -5.16
N THR A 70 -6.55 5.23 -4.72
CA THR A 70 -7.96 5.47 -4.42
C THR A 70 -8.89 5.25 -5.62
N PRO A 71 -8.63 5.74 -6.84
CA PRO A 71 -9.44 5.39 -8.00
C PRO A 71 -9.29 3.91 -8.39
N LEU A 72 -8.11 3.30 -8.25
CA LEU A 72 -7.91 1.87 -8.51
C LEU A 72 -8.71 1.01 -7.52
N GLU A 73 -8.66 1.32 -6.23
CA GLU A 73 -9.46 0.64 -5.21
C GLU A 73 -10.96 0.75 -5.49
N SER A 74 -11.41 1.94 -5.90
CA SER A 74 -12.81 2.15 -6.24
C SER A 74 -13.29 1.22 -7.36
N VAL A 75 -12.55 1.13 -8.46
CA VAL A 75 -12.92 0.23 -9.56
C VAL A 75 -12.80 -1.24 -9.18
N ALA A 76 -11.86 -1.60 -8.31
CA ALA A 76 -11.72 -2.95 -7.78
C ALA A 76 -12.93 -3.39 -6.92
N PHE A 77 -13.63 -2.42 -6.31
CA PHE A 77 -14.91 -2.65 -5.64
C PHE A 77 -16.14 -2.48 -6.57
N SER A 78 -15.92 -2.51 -7.88
CA SER A 78 -16.98 -2.34 -8.90
C SER A 78 -17.71 -0.99 -8.80
N VAL A 79 -17.04 0.06 -8.35
CA VAL A 79 -17.62 1.41 -8.28
C VAL A 79 -17.08 2.24 -9.45
N PRO A 80 -17.95 2.69 -10.40
CA PRO A 80 -17.55 3.58 -11.47
C PRO A 80 -16.85 4.82 -10.92
N THR A 81 -15.82 5.28 -11.62
CA THR A 81 -14.89 6.25 -11.06
C THR A 81 -14.57 7.35 -12.06
N ILE A 82 -14.59 8.60 -11.60
CA ILE A 82 -14.08 9.76 -12.34
C ILE A 82 -12.70 10.11 -11.78
N THR A 83 -11.69 10.19 -12.64
CA THR A 83 -10.32 10.60 -12.30
C THR A 83 -9.77 11.57 -13.34
N THR A 84 -8.52 12.01 -13.20
CA THR A 84 -7.90 12.98 -14.11
C THR A 84 -6.65 12.43 -14.79
N THR A 85 -6.21 13.12 -15.84
CA THR A 85 -4.94 12.83 -16.51
C THR A 85 -3.69 13.20 -15.69
N LEU A 86 -3.85 13.87 -14.54
CA LEU A 86 -2.75 14.13 -13.60
C LEU A 86 -2.57 13.04 -12.54
N ALA A 87 -3.40 11.98 -12.59
CA ALA A 87 -3.21 10.73 -11.87
C ALA A 87 -2.60 9.67 -12.81
N GLY A 88 -1.57 8.95 -12.36
CA GLY A 88 -0.93 7.89 -13.14
C GLY A 88 -1.92 6.80 -13.54
N PHE A 89 -2.84 6.41 -12.64
CA PHE A 89 -3.94 5.48 -12.93
C PHE A 89 -4.82 5.99 -14.07
N GLY A 90 -5.20 7.29 -14.06
CA GLY A 90 -6.00 7.88 -15.13
C GLY A 90 -5.29 7.82 -16.49
N LEU A 91 -3.99 8.16 -16.54
CA LEU A 91 -3.18 8.05 -17.76
C LEU A 91 -3.03 6.60 -18.24
N TRP A 92 -2.93 5.66 -17.34
CA TRP A 92 -2.85 4.24 -17.64
C TRP A 92 -4.20 3.71 -18.13
N ALA A 93 -5.31 4.04 -17.46
CA ALA A 93 -6.65 3.63 -17.81
C ALA A 93 -7.06 4.15 -19.20
N ALA A 94 -6.68 5.38 -19.56
CA ALA A 94 -6.93 5.97 -20.89
C ALA A 94 -6.31 5.15 -22.05
N LYS A 95 -5.33 4.29 -21.77
CA LYS A 95 -4.69 3.43 -22.78
C LYS A 95 -5.34 2.06 -22.90
N GLN A 96 -6.24 1.70 -21.99
CA GLN A 96 -6.97 0.44 -22.06
C GLN A 96 -8.06 0.51 -23.14
N ARG A 97 -8.35 -0.63 -23.76
CA ARG A 97 -9.32 -0.69 -24.87
C ARG A 97 -10.75 -0.42 -24.41
N GLU A 98 -11.09 -0.91 -23.23
CA GLU A 98 -12.41 -0.80 -22.62
C GLU A 98 -12.25 -0.24 -21.21
N HIS A 99 -12.81 0.93 -20.97
CA HIS A 99 -12.76 1.61 -19.68
C HIS A 99 -14.05 2.36 -19.36
N ALA A 100 -15.20 1.81 -19.78
CA ALA A 100 -16.51 2.45 -19.55
C ALA A 100 -16.82 2.70 -18.06
N GLY A 101 -16.19 1.96 -17.16
CA GLY A 101 -16.26 2.17 -15.71
C GLY A 101 -15.34 3.26 -15.17
N VAL A 102 -14.49 3.89 -16.03
CA VAL A 102 -13.55 4.94 -15.62
C VAL A 102 -13.69 6.13 -16.59
N GLU A 103 -14.17 7.24 -16.09
CA GLU A 103 -14.15 8.52 -16.78
C GLU A 103 -12.84 9.26 -16.49
N ILE A 104 -12.08 9.61 -17.53
CA ILE A 104 -10.80 10.29 -17.39
C ILE A 104 -10.93 11.72 -17.90
N VAL A 105 -10.88 12.68 -16.97
CA VAL A 105 -10.99 14.10 -17.28
C VAL A 105 -9.62 14.67 -17.58
N LEU A 106 -9.48 15.31 -18.75
CA LEU A 106 -8.25 16.02 -19.09
C LEU A 106 -8.06 17.20 -18.15
N ARG A 107 -6.95 17.19 -17.41
CA ARG A 107 -6.59 18.24 -16.48
C ARG A 107 -5.18 18.73 -16.73
N ASP A 108 -4.98 20.04 -16.63
CA ASP A 108 -3.70 20.72 -16.60
C ASP A 108 -3.73 21.83 -15.54
N ASP A 109 -2.66 22.64 -15.45
CA ASP A 109 -2.52 23.68 -14.43
C ASP A 109 -3.46 24.89 -14.63
N TYR A 110 -4.21 24.97 -15.73
CA TYR A 110 -4.94 26.18 -16.15
C TYR A 110 -6.40 25.94 -16.53
N ASN A 111 -6.88 24.68 -16.51
CA ASN A 111 -8.22 24.34 -17.02
C ASN A 111 -9.22 23.93 -15.92
N ASP A 112 -9.09 24.45 -14.71
CA ASP A 112 -9.94 24.08 -13.56
C ASP A 112 -11.43 24.19 -13.88
N GLN A 113 -11.87 25.27 -14.54
CA GLN A 113 -13.27 25.45 -14.88
C GLN A 113 -13.78 24.38 -15.85
N GLU A 114 -13.01 24.01 -16.86
CA GLU A 114 -13.36 22.94 -17.82
C GLU A 114 -13.45 21.58 -17.10
N VAL A 115 -12.58 21.33 -16.12
CA VAL A 115 -12.60 20.12 -15.31
C VAL A 115 -13.85 20.06 -14.44
N GLU A 116 -14.23 21.17 -13.79
CA GLU A 116 -15.46 21.28 -12.98
C GLU A 116 -16.70 21.02 -13.84
N GLU A 117 -16.80 21.68 -15.01
CA GLU A 117 -17.90 21.50 -15.96
C GLU A 117 -17.98 20.05 -16.44
N LYS A 118 -16.85 19.43 -16.78
CA LYS A 118 -16.80 18.04 -17.25
C LYS A 118 -17.22 17.04 -16.17
N ILE A 119 -16.76 17.22 -14.94
CA ILE A 119 -17.19 16.38 -13.81
C ILE A 119 -18.69 16.53 -13.57
N ALA A 120 -19.22 17.76 -13.61
CA ALA A 120 -20.64 18.00 -13.43
C ALA A 120 -21.48 17.35 -14.55
N GLU A 121 -21.05 17.43 -15.81
CA GLU A 121 -21.69 16.75 -16.94
C GLU A 121 -21.69 15.23 -16.75
N SER A 122 -20.56 14.65 -16.36
CA SER A 122 -20.40 13.21 -16.15
C SER A 122 -21.31 12.71 -15.01
N LEU A 123 -21.39 13.44 -13.91
CA LEU A 123 -22.30 13.12 -12.80
C LEU A 123 -23.77 13.23 -13.21
N LEU A 124 -24.13 14.27 -13.96
CA LEU A 124 -25.49 14.42 -14.49
C LEU A 124 -25.83 13.28 -15.46
N HIS A 125 -24.93 12.95 -16.37
CA HIS A 125 -25.11 11.83 -17.28
C HIS A 125 -25.33 10.52 -16.51
N PHE A 126 -24.47 10.21 -15.54
CA PHE A 126 -24.57 9.02 -14.69
C PHE A 126 -25.94 8.96 -13.97
N SER A 127 -26.41 10.07 -13.45
CA SER A 127 -27.69 10.15 -12.72
C SER A 127 -28.93 9.85 -13.58
N LEU A 128 -28.78 9.86 -14.91
CA LEU A 128 -29.85 9.60 -15.89
C LEU A 128 -29.80 8.17 -16.47
N LEU A 129 -28.79 7.40 -16.11
CA LEU A 129 -28.64 6.01 -16.56
C LEU A 129 -29.67 5.10 -15.88
N ASP A 130 -30.10 4.09 -16.60
CA ASP A 130 -30.88 3.00 -16.03
C ASP A 130 -29.98 1.96 -15.35
N ASP A 131 -30.59 1.10 -14.55
CA ASP A 131 -29.89 0.07 -13.77
C ASP A 131 -29.02 -0.86 -14.64
N LYS A 132 -29.42 -1.09 -15.89
CA LYS A 132 -28.66 -1.93 -16.81
C LYS A 132 -27.32 -1.27 -17.17
N HIS A 133 -27.35 -0.02 -17.56
CA HIS A 133 -26.14 0.71 -17.94
C HIS A 133 -25.23 0.95 -16.73
N VAL A 134 -25.80 1.23 -15.55
CA VAL A 134 -25.03 1.30 -14.30
C VAL A 134 -24.32 -0.02 -14.01
N ASN A 135 -25.00 -1.16 -14.17
CA ASN A 135 -24.39 -2.48 -13.98
C ASN A 135 -23.29 -2.76 -15.01
N GLU A 136 -23.48 -2.38 -16.27
CA GLU A 136 -22.44 -2.49 -17.31
C GLU A 136 -21.20 -1.68 -16.93
N MET A 137 -21.36 -0.45 -16.42
CA MET A 137 -20.25 0.35 -15.91
C MET A 137 -19.56 -0.29 -14.69
N ARG A 138 -20.31 -0.89 -13.76
CA ARG A 138 -19.77 -1.58 -12.61
C ARG A 138 -18.93 -2.80 -12.99
N VAL A 139 -19.39 -3.57 -13.97
CA VAL A 139 -18.64 -4.70 -14.52
C VAL A 139 -17.35 -4.20 -15.19
N SER A 140 -17.46 -3.19 -16.04
CA SER A 140 -16.29 -2.60 -16.71
C SER A 140 -15.27 -2.02 -15.70
N ALA A 141 -15.74 -1.41 -14.61
CA ALA A 141 -14.87 -0.93 -13.53
C ALA A 141 -14.08 -2.08 -12.90
N TYR A 142 -14.74 -3.20 -12.60
CA TYR A 142 -14.04 -4.37 -12.06
C TYR A 142 -13.05 -4.97 -13.07
N GLU A 143 -13.46 -5.15 -14.33
CA GLU A 143 -12.61 -5.71 -15.38
C GLU A 143 -11.32 -4.91 -15.60
N ILE A 144 -11.40 -3.58 -15.55
CA ILE A 144 -10.18 -2.76 -15.67
C ILE A 144 -9.25 -2.94 -14.47
N SER A 145 -9.78 -3.15 -13.25
CA SER A 145 -8.97 -3.39 -12.07
C SER A 145 -8.15 -4.68 -12.17
N GLU A 146 -8.72 -5.73 -12.75
CA GLU A 146 -8.04 -7.00 -12.98
C GLU A 146 -6.79 -6.83 -13.86
N THR A 147 -6.82 -5.90 -14.83
CA THR A 147 -5.67 -5.62 -15.69
C THR A 147 -4.58 -4.78 -15.01
N ALA A 148 -4.88 -4.18 -13.85
CA ALA A 148 -3.95 -3.43 -13.02
C ALA A 148 -3.29 -4.27 -11.92
N LEU A 149 -3.52 -5.58 -11.91
CA LEU A 149 -2.83 -6.47 -10.98
C LEU A 149 -1.33 -6.48 -11.22
N TRP A 150 -0.57 -6.63 -10.15
CA TRP A 150 0.88 -6.63 -10.20
C TRP A 150 1.45 -7.67 -11.16
N GLU A 151 0.83 -8.83 -11.31
CA GLU A 151 1.25 -9.87 -12.27
C GLU A 151 1.33 -9.35 -13.72
N HIS A 152 0.47 -8.37 -14.07
CA HIS A 152 0.48 -7.74 -15.39
C HIS A 152 1.42 -6.54 -15.46
N LEU A 153 1.44 -5.71 -14.41
CA LEU A 153 2.27 -4.51 -14.38
C LEU A 153 3.76 -4.84 -14.24
N PHE A 154 4.11 -5.94 -13.59
CA PHE A 154 5.51 -6.31 -13.33
C PHE A 154 6.29 -6.61 -14.61
N ALA A 155 5.63 -7.09 -15.66
CA ALA A 155 6.27 -7.33 -16.96
C ALA A 155 6.94 -6.07 -17.55
N ALA A 156 6.37 -4.88 -17.31
CA ALA A 156 6.97 -3.62 -17.72
C ALA A 156 8.26 -3.30 -16.96
N TYR A 157 8.35 -3.69 -15.68
CA TYR A 157 9.58 -3.56 -14.90
C TYR A 157 10.68 -4.51 -15.39
N GLU A 158 10.34 -5.76 -15.73
CA GLU A 158 11.30 -6.72 -16.30
C GLU A 158 11.91 -6.22 -17.63
N GLN A 159 11.06 -5.61 -18.48
CA GLN A 159 11.55 -4.95 -19.69
C GLN A 159 12.48 -3.79 -19.37
N ALA A 160 12.09 -2.90 -18.45
CA ALA A 160 12.91 -1.77 -18.05
C ALA A 160 14.26 -2.20 -17.45
N TYR A 161 14.32 -3.29 -16.70
CA TYR A 161 15.57 -3.86 -16.20
C TYR A 161 16.48 -4.32 -17.32
N SER A 162 15.93 -5.01 -18.32
CA SER A 162 16.70 -5.48 -19.48
C SER A 162 17.32 -4.30 -20.24
N GLU A 163 16.53 -3.26 -20.51
CA GLU A 163 16.98 -2.04 -21.17
C GLU A 163 18.04 -1.29 -20.33
N ALA A 164 17.88 -1.24 -19.00
CA ALA A 164 18.85 -0.62 -18.10
C ALA A 164 20.20 -1.35 -18.12
N VAL A 165 20.19 -2.67 -18.14
CA VAL A 165 21.40 -3.51 -18.23
C VAL A 165 22.13 -3.26 -19.54
N GLU A 166 21.43 -3.30 -20.68
CA GLU A 166 22.01 -3.00 -21.98
C GLU A 166 22.63 -1.59 -22.03
N SER A 167 21.91 -0.60 -21.54
CA SER A 167 22.38 0.80 -21.44
C SER A 167 23.60 0.93 -20.53
N SER A 168 23.66 0.14 -19.45
CA SER A 168 24.80 0.09 -18.52
C SER A 168 26.05 -0.45 -19.20
N VAL A 169 25.95 -1.51 -19.99
CA VAL A 169 27.06 -2.07 -20.76
C VAL A 169 27.62 -1.02 -21.74
N ILE A 170 26.75 -0.32 -22.46
CA ILE A 170 27.16 0.75 -23.39
C ILE A 170 27.89 1.87 -22.66
N ARG A 171 27.39 2.32 -21.50
CA ARG A 171 28.01 3.38 -20.67
C ARG A 171 29.36 2.95 -20.13
N THR A 172 29.47 1.70 -19.64
CA THR A 172 30.72 1.15 -19.11
C THR A 172 31.78 1.06 -20.19
N ASN A 173 31.42 0.61 -21.39
CA ASN A 173 32.34 0.53 -22.51
C ASN A 173 32.82 1.93 -22.96
N ARG A 174 31.96 2.96 -22.90
CA ARG A 174 32.37 4.37 -23.16
C ARG A 174 33.29 4.89 -22.06
N ALA A 175 32.96 4.65 -20.78
CA ALA A 175 33.79 5.12 -19.67
C ALA A 175 35.18 4.47 -19.63
N VAL A 176 35.30 3.20 -20.03
CA VAL A 176 36.61 2.52 -20.15
C VAL A 176 37.46 3.12 -21.28
N LEU A 177 36.85 3.70 -22.30
CA LEU A 177 37.55 4.38 -23.38
C LEU A 177 37.98 5.81 -23.01
N ASP A 178 37.25 6.48 -22.09
CA ASP A 178 37.50 7.89 -21.71
C ASP A 178 38.33 8.08 -20.43
N GLU A 179 38.44 7.08 -19.55
CA GLU A 179 39.13 7.25 -18.24
C GLU A 179 40.18 6.15 -17.99
N GLY A 180 41.41 6.43 -18.28
CA GLY A 180 42.59 5.73 -17.74
C GLY A 180 42.90 6.16 -16.30
N GLY A 181 41.96 6.03 -15.32
CA GLY A 181 42.20 6.53 -13.95
C GLY A 181 41.30 5.91 -12.87
N ASN A 182 41.90 5.12 -12.07
CA ASN A 182 41.80 4.86 -10.62
C ASN A 182 40.42 4.88 -9.90
N ARG A 183 39.48 4.04 -10.35
CA ARG A 183 38.20 3.75 -9.62
C ARG A 183 38.38 2.88 -8.37
N ASN A 184 39.44 2.09 -8.28
CA ASN A 184 39.68 1.17 -7.17
C ASN A 184 40.09 1.85 -5.84
N GLU A 185 40.69 3.04 -5.88
CA GLU A 185 41.08 3.74 -4.66
C GLU A 185 39.89 4.41 -3.95
N GLN A 186 38.90 4.94 -4.67
CA GLN A 186 37.70 5.52 -4.06
C GLN A 186 36.81 4.47 -3.38
N ILE A 187 36.69 3.29 -3.97
CA ILE A 187 35.89 2.18 -3.38
C ILE A 187 36.56 1.66 -2.10
N ASN A 188 37.88 1.58 -2.04
CA ASN A 188 38.61 1.16 -0.86
C ASN A 188 38.56 2.18 0.29
N PHE A 189 38.53 3.47 0.00
CA PHE A 189 38.38 4.53 1.01
C PHE A 189 37.00 4.48 1.67
N VAL A 190 35.92 4.28 0.91
CA VAL A 190 34.57 4.14 1.46
C VAL A 190 34.42 2.87 2.28
N ARG A 191 35.05 1.74 1.85
CA ARG A 191 35.06 0.50 2.63
C ARG A 191 35.75 0.64 4.00
N GLN A 192 36.82 1.38 4.08
CA GLN A 192 37.54 1.59 5.37
C GLN A 192 36.77 2.45 6.37
N GLN A 193 35.95 3.42 5.91
CA GLN A 193 35.13 4.23 6.81
C GLN A 193 33.87 3.51 7.34
N LEU A 194 33.40 2.44 6.68
CA LEU A 194 32.23 1.66 7.11
C LEU A 194 32.55 0.64 8.22
N PHE A 195 33.82 0.44 8.59
CA PHE A 195 34.26 -0.45 9.66
C PHE A 195 34.65 0.30 10.93
N ALA A 196 33.89 1.33 11.32
CA ALA A 196 33.99 1.86 12.68
C ALA A 196 33.59 0.77 13.67
N GLU A 197 34.38 0.65 14.75
CA GLU A 197 34.30 -0.37 15.79
C GLU A 197 32.85 -0.74 16.16
N LYS A 198 32.51 -2.01 16.00
CA LYS A 198 31.22 -2.53 16.45
C LYS A 198 31.18 -2.46 17.98
N PRO A 199 30.24 -1.75 18.60
CA PRO A 199 30.09 -1.79 20.05
C PRO A 199 29.76 -3.23 20.49
N ASN A 200 30.49 -3.74 21.48
CA ASN A 200 30.18 -5.00 22.14
C ASN A 200 28.93 -4.79 23.01
N TRP A 201 27.76 -5.11 22.51
CA TRP A 201 26.54 -5.11 23.29
C TRP A 201 26.34 -6.46 23.95
N ASN A 202 26.60 -6.55 25.24
CA ASN A 202 26.15 -7.67 26.06
C ASN A 202 24.71 -7.42 26.49
N ARG A 203 23.76 -7.95 25.72
CA ARG A 203 22.35 -7.89 26.05
C ARG A 203 21.99 -9.12 26.85
N MET A 204 21.71 -8.95 28.15
CA MET A 204 21.10 -9.99 28.97
C MET A 204 19.59 -9.78 28.93
N MET A 205 18.87 -10.57 28.12
CA MET A 205 17.42 -10.64 28.13
C MET A 205 16.97 -11.98 28.62
N VAL A 206 16.01 -11.97 29.54
CA VAL A 206 15.25 -13.16 29.92
C VAL A 206 14.06 -13.21 28.97
N ASP A 207 14.23 -13.87 27.84
CA ASP A 207 13.14 -14.01 26.84
C ASP A 207 12.26 -15.22 27.25
N LYS A 208 10.95 -15.05 27.09
CA LYS A 208 10.02 -16.19 27.10
C LYS A 208 10.38 -17.09 25.91
N THR A 209 10.73 -18.33 26.19
CA THR A 209 10.98 -19.31 25.14
C THR A 209 9.66 -19.96 24.75
N LEU A 210 9.33 -19.91 23.47
CA LEU A 210 8.20 -20.68 22.94
C LEU A 210 8.45 -22.19 23.09
N PRO A 211 7.42 -22.99 23.41
CA PRO A 211 7.52 -24.44 23.33
C PRO A 211 8.07 -24.90 21.97
N LYS A 212 8.83 -26.00 21.95
CA LYS A 212 9.48 -26.49 20.73
C LYS A 212 8.56 -26.65 19.53
N ARG A 213 7.31 -27.10 19.77
CA ARG A 213 6.31 -27.27 18.72
C ARG A 213 5.82 -25.98 18.13
N LEU A 214 6.02 -24.83 18.80
CA LEU A 214 5.60 -23.50 18.39
C LEU A 214 6.75 -22.63 17.86
N HIS A 215 7.99 -23.15 17.80
CA HIS A 215 9.16 -22.36 17.36
C HIS A 215 8.99 -21.79 15.93
N ALA A 216 8.22 -22.46 15.06
CA ALA A 216 7.92 -21.96 13.72
C ALA A 216 7.26 -20.57 13.76
N LEU A 217 6.45 -20.25 14.78
CA LEU A 217 5.85 -18.92 14.95
C LEU A 217 6.88 -17.83 15.12
N GLU A 218 8.00 -18.12 15.81
CA GLU A 218 9.07 -17.14 16.00
C GLU A 218 9.75 -16.79 14.67
N GLU A 219 10.06 -17.80 13.85
CA GLU A 219 10.68 -17.59 12.53
C GLU A 219 9.72 -16.85 11.59
N LEU A 220 8.45 -17.25 11.53
CA LEU A 220 7.41 -16.57 10.77
C LEU A 220 7.23 -15.12 11.20
N SER A 221 7.24 -14.81 12.51
CA SER A 221 7.05 -13.46 13.03
C SER A 221 8.17 -12.49 12.65
N ARG A 222 9.37 -13.00 12.45
CA ARG A 222 10.57 -12.21 12.14
C ARG A 222 10.82 -12.02 10.65
N ASN A 223 10.07 -12.67 9.77
CA ASN A 223 10.17 -12.52 8.33
C ASN A 223 8.94 -11.78 7.80
N LEU A 224 9.14 -10.68 7.08
CA LEU A 224 8.05 -9.85 6.57
C LEU A 224 7.10 -10.56 5.59
N TRP A 225 7.45 -11.74 5.06
CA TRP A 225 6.58 -12.55 4.22
C TRP A 225 5.17 -12.75 4.82
N TRP A 226 5.05 -12.83 6.14
CA TRP A 226 3.77 -12.94 6.82
C TRP A 226 2.82 -11.79 6.48
N CYS A 227 3.32 -10.59 6.20
CA CYS A 227 2.46 -9.40 6.06
C CYS A 227 1.66 -9.37 4.74
N TRP A 228 2.06 -10.14 3.73
CA TRP A 228 1.28 -10.31 2.49
C TRP A 228 0.84 -11.75 2.23
N ASN A 229 1.20 -12.71 3.06
CA ASN A 229 0.69 -14.07 2.99
C ASN A 229 -0.58 -14.22 3.85
N PRO A 230 -1.77 -14.43 3.23
CA PRO A 230 -3.03 -14.52 3.96
C PRO A 230 -3.05 -15.65 5.00
N GLY A 231 -2.56 -16.84 4.63
CA GLY A 231 -2.56 -18.00 5.53
C GLY A 231 -1.76 -17.77 6.80
N THR A 232 -0.65 -17.02 6.72
CA THR A 232 0.15 -16.67 7.90
C THR A 232 -0.55 -15.64 8.78
N ARG A 233 -1.22 -14.65 8.20
CA ARG A 233 -2.01 -13.67 8.95
C ARG A 233 -3.17 -14.33 9.69
N ASP A 234 -3.92 -15.18 8.99
CA ASP A 234 -5.04 -15.92 9.55
C ASP A 234 -4.59 -16.84 10.68
N LEU A 235 -3.41 -17.46 10.55
CA LEU A 235 -2.82 -18.28 11.59
C LEU A 235 -2.56 -17.48 12.87
N PHE A 236 -1.90 -16.31 12.80
CA PHE A 236 -1.68 -15.46 13.98
C PHE A 236 -2.99 -14.97 14.59
N GLU A 237 -3.93 -14.53 13.77
CA GLU A 237 -5.23 -14.04 14.22
C GLU A 237 -6.06 -15.13 14.91
N SER A 238 -5.97 -16.39 14.47
CA SER A 238 -6.68 -17.54 15.06
C SER A 238 -6.23 -17.88 16.48
N ILE A 239 -5.02 -17.48 16.86
CA ILE A 239 -4.48 -17.72 18.21
C ILE A 239 -5.27 -16.91 19.26
N ASP A 240 -5.42 -15.61 19.04
CA ASP A 240 -6.18 -14.70 19.90
C ASP A 240 -6.49 -13.41 19.13
N HIS A 241 -7.74 -13.32 18.63
CA HIS A 241 -8.20 -12.19 17.82
C HIS A 241 -8.11 -10.84 18.57
N ALA A 242 -8.45 -10.80 19.86
CA ALA A 242 -8.44 -9.58 20.66
C ALA A 242 -7.02 -9.08 20.90
N LEU A 243 -6.12 -9.98 21.30
CA LEU A 243 -4.71 -9.66 21.51
C LEU A 243 -4.02 -9.27 20.19
N TRP A 244 -4.37 -9.93 19.08
CA TRP A 244 -3.85 -9.60 17.76
C TRP A 244 -4.20 -8.17 17.34
N ALA A 245 -5.44 -7.76 17.55
CA ALA A 245 -5.88 -6.39 17.32
C ALA A 245 -5.21 -5.37 18.27
N GLU A 246 -5.10 -5.70 19.57
CA GLU A 246 -4.40 -4.88 20.58
C GLU A 246 -2.93 -4.64 20.22
N CYS A 247 -2.26 -5.65 19.66
CA CYS A 247 -0.88 -5.55 19.20
C CYS A 247 -0.71 -4.88 17.83
N GLU A 248 -1.73 -4.21 17.30
CA GLU A 248 -1.72 -3.57 15.96
C GLU A 248 -1.27 -4.55 14.87
N ARG A 249 -1.64 -5.82 15.00
CA ARG A 249 -1.26 -6.92 14.11
C ARG A 249 0.26 -7.09 13.95
N ASN A 250 1.01 -6.79 14.99
CA ASN A 250 2.45 -7.01 15.04
C ASN A 250 2.75 -8.39 15.67
N PRO A 251 3.21 -9.39 14.89
CA PRO A 251 3.36 -10.75 15.40
C PRO A 251 4.45 -10.88 16.48
N ILE A 252 5.49 -10.05 16.46
CA ILE A 252 6.53 -10.06 17.50
C ILE A 252 5.93 -9.58 18.84
N ALA A 253 5.27 -8.42 18.83
CA ALA A 253 4.61 -7.88 20.02
C ALA A 253 3.50 -8.83 20.53
N PHE A 254 2.81 -9.50 19.61
CA PHE A 254 1.80 -10.49 19.91
C PHE A 254 2.37 -11.71 20.65
N LEU A 255 3.45 -12.30 20.13
CA LEU A 255 4.10 -13.45 20.79
C LEU A 255 4.70 -13.07 22.16
N ASP A 256 5.25 -11.85 22.28
CA ASP A 256 5.78 -11.35 23.55
C ASP A 256 4.68 -11.19 24.63
N LYS A 257 3.47 -10.80 24.23
CA LYS A 257 2.33 -10.63 25.15
C LYS A 257 1.54 -11.90 25.41
N MET A 258 1.63 -12.90 24.54
CA MET A 258 0.86 -14.15 24.66
C MET A 258 1.16 -14.84 26.01
N SER A 259 0.12 -15.31 26.71
CA SER A 259 0.29 -15.97 28.01
C SER A 259 0.91 -17.36 27.89
N VAL A 260 1.56 -17.81 28.97
CA VAL A 260 2.14 -19.16 29.02
C VAL A 260 1.06 -20.24 28.99
N GLU A 261 -0.10 -19.94 29.55
CA GLU A 261 -1.28 -20.84 29.52
C GLU A 261 -1.74 -21.05 28.08
N ARG A 262 -1.85 -19.96 27.31
CA ARG A 262 -2.26 -20.05 25.90
C ARG A 262 -1.23 -20.81 25.06
N MET A 263 0.06 -20.63 25.32
CA MET A 263 1.11 -21.40 24.65
C MET A 263 0.96 -22.91 24.87
N LYS A 264 0.63 -23.32 26.13
CA LYS A 264 0.41 -24.74 26.46
C LYS A 264 -0.84 -25.31 25.83
N GLU A 265 -1.91 -24.53 25.71
CA GLU A 265 -3.13 -24.94 25.00
C GLU A 265 -2.83 -25.19 23.51
N LEU A 266 -2.14 -24.25 22.85
CA LEU A 266 -1.77 -24.39 21.45
C LEU A 266 -0.85 -25.58 21.18
N GLU A 267 0.05 -25.92 22.11
CA GLU A 267 0.94 -27.08 22.01
C GLU A 267 0.15 -28.42 22.00
N GLN A 268 -1.07 -28.42 22.52
CA GLN A 268 -1.96 -29.57 22.58
C GLN A 268 -3.05 -29.54 21.48
N ASP A 269 -3.24 -28.42 20.81
CA ASP A 269 -4.22 -28.27 19.75
C ASP A 269 -3.70 -28.85 18.42
N THR A 270 -4.12 -30.08 18.13
CA THR A 270 -3.67 -30.79 16.93
C THR A 270 -4.11 -30.10 15.62
N ASN A 271 -5.26 -29.40 15.62
CA ASN A 271 -5.74 -28.68 14.44
C ASN A 271 -4.88 -27.44 14.18
N PHE A 272 -4.59 -26.66 15.24
CA PHE A 272 -3.70 -25.52 15.15
C PHE A 272 -2.28 -25.93 14.70
N LEU A 273 -1.73 -26.99 15.31
CA LEU A 273 -0.39 -27.50 14.94
C LEU A 273 -0.34 -27.95 13.48
N SER A 274 -1.41 -28.59 12.96
CA SER A 274 -1.47 -28.97 11.55
C SER A 274 -1.49 -27.74 10.62
N GLN A 275 -2.21 -26.68 10.99
CA GLN A 275 -2.23 -25.43 10.23
C GLN A 275 -0.85 -24.73 10.27
N LEU A 276 -0.23 -24.69 11.47
CA LEU A 276 1.12 -24.14 11.65
C LEU A 276 2.14 -24.89 10.80
N ASP A 277 2.13 -26.21 10.82
CA ASP A 277 3.03 -27.06 10.02
C ASP A 277 2.83 -26.80 8.52
N ALA A 278 1.59 -26.64 8.06
CA ALA A 278 1.29 -26.35 6.65
C ALA A 278 1.78 -24.95 6.21
N VAL A 279 1.50 -23.93 7.00
CA VAL A 279 1.96 -22.57 6.73
C VAL A 279 3.49 -22.48 6.77
N TYR A 280 4.11 -23.14 7.74
CA TYR A 280 5.56 -23.15 7.87
C TYR A 280 6.24 -23.91 6.73
N ALA A 281 5.63 -24.98 6.22
CA ALA A 281 6.13 -25.68 5.03
C ALA A 281 6.12 -24.74 3.81
N GLN A 282 5.02 -24.02 3.56
CA GLN A 282 4.94 -23.03 2.48
C GLN A 282 6.01 -21.94 2.62
N PHE A 283 6.22 -21.42 3.83
CA PHE A 283 7.28 -20.46 4.10
C PHE A 283 8.68 -21.01 3.81
N ARG A 284 8.95 -22.24 4.22
CA ARG A 284 10.25 -22.89 3.97
C ARG A 284 10.48 -23.12 2.49
N ASP A 285 9.45 -23.54 1.74
CA ASP A 285 9.54 -23.72 0.28
C ASP A 285 9.84 -22.38 -0.39
N TYR A 286 9.11 -21.32 -0.03
CA TYR A 286 9.34 -19.96 -0.50
C TYR A 286 10.77 -19.47 -0.23
N MET A 287 11.28 -19.63 0.98
CA MET A 287 12.64 -19.20 1.36
C MET A 287 13.75 -20.04 0.74
N ASN A 288 13.47 -21.28 0.33
CA ASN A 288 14.44 -22.16 -0.32
C ASN A 288 14.51 -21.97 -1.84
N GLU A 289 13.56 -21.29 -2.43
CA GLU A 289 13.56 -20.93 -3.84
C GLU A 289 14.76 -20.02 -4.14
N LYS A 290 15.55 -20.38 -5.14
CA LYS A 290 16.74 -19.60 -5.47
C LYS A 290 16.51 -18.82 -6.75
N PRO A 291 16.93 -17.55 -6.78
CA PRO A 291 16.88 -16.76 -8.00
C PRO A 291 17.72 -17.39 -9.10
N ASP A 292 17.36 -17.13 -10.36
CA ASP A 292 18.18 -17.52 -11.49
C ASP A 292 19.61 -16.98 -11.31
N PRO A 293 20.64 -17.83 -11.28
CA PRO A 293 22.03 -17.39 -11.10
C PRO A 293 22.53 -16.47 -12.23
N LYS A 294 21.83 -16.41 -13.35
CA LYS A 294 22.11 -15.49 -14.47
C LYS A 294 21.34 -14.18 -14.36
N ALA A 295 20.37 -14.08 -13.46
CA ALA A 295 19.59 -12.85 -13.29
C ALA A 295 20.46 -11.71 -12.75
N THR A 296 20.20 -10.51 -13.25
CA THR A 296 20.91 -9.31 -12.82
C THR A 296 20.46 -8.90 -11.41
N SER A 297 21.44 -8.66 -10.53
CA SER A 297 21.14 -8.10 -9.20
C SER A 297 20.70 -6.64 -9.31
N ILE A 298 19.60 -6.31 -8.65
CA ILE A 298 18.97 -5.01 -8.66
C ILE A 298 19.09 -4.37 -7.28
N SER A 299 19.42 -3.07 -7.24
CA SER A 299 19.35 -2.27 -6.02
C SER A 299 18.26 -1.22 -6.18
N TYR A 300 17.24 -1.29 -5.32
CA TYR A 300 16.11 -0.39 -5.33
C TYR A 300 16.21 0.62 -4.17
N PHE A 301 16.30 1.90 -4.50
CA PHE A 301 16.42 2.98 -3.53
C PHE A 301 15.11 3.75 -3.44
N SER A 302 14.52 3.81 -2.25
CA SER A 302 13.36 4.63 -1.96
C SER A 302 13.48 5.28 -0.58
N MET A 303 12.93 6.47 -0.41
CA MET A 303 12.88 7.13 0.89
C MET A 303 11.92 6.45 1.85
N GLU A 304 10.94 5.70 1.34
CA GLU A 304 9.91 5.05 2.15
C GLU A 304 9.46 3.72 1.52
N TYR A 305 9.04 2.76 2.38
CA TYR A 305 8.51 1.47 1.98
C TYR A 305 7.30 1.10 2.84
N GLY A 306 6.12 1.07 2.25
CA GLY A 306 4.86 0.70 2.89
C GLY A 306 4.65 -0.80 2.89
N LEU A 307 5.38 -1.53 3.74
CA LEU A 307 5.29 -2.99 3.83
C LEU A 307 4.18 -3.45 4.78
N HIS A 308 4.11 -2.86 5.97
CA HIS A 308 3.07 -3.11 6.97
C HIS A 308 2.96 -1.92 7.94
N SER A 309 1.78 -1.71 8.52
CA SER A 309 1.50 -0.60 9.45
C SER A 309 2.34 -0.63 10.73
N SER A 310 2.82 -1.79 11.16
CA SER A 310 3.74 -1.92 12.30
C SER A 310 5.16 -1.42 12.00
N LEU A 311 5.52 -1.30 10.72
CA LEU A 311 6.82 -0.78 10.28
C LEU A 311 6.63 0.64 9.74
N LYS A 312 6.82 1.62 10.63
CA LYS A 312 6.48 3.05 10.38
C LYS A 312 7.58 3.77 9.60
N ILE A 313 7.90 3.27 8.41
CA ILE A 313 8.90 3.83 7.49
C ILE A 313 8.29 4.37 6.18
N TYR A 314 7.01 4.68 6.20
CA TYR A 314 6.28 5.27 5.07
C TYR A 314 5.17 6.19 5.57
N SER A 315 4.68 7.07 4.71
CA SER A 315 3.62 8.01 5.05
C SER A 315 2.46 8.04 4.04
N GLY A 316 2.65 7.62 2.81
CA GLY A 316 1.63 7.73 1.78
C GLY A 316 1.80 6.78 0.61
N GLY A 317 1.11 7.09 -0.51
CA GLY A 317 1.01 6.24 -1.69
C GLY A 317 2.35 5.88 -2.33
N LEU A 318 3.35 6.76 -2.25
CA LEU A 318 4.70 6.48 -2.75
C LEU A 318 5.33 5.29 -2.00
N GLY A 319 5.19 5.26 -0.67
CA GLY A 319 5.67 4.16 0.14
C GLY A 319 4.89 2.87 -0.11
N ILE A 320 3.57 2.95 -0.28
CA ILE A 320 2.73 1.80 -0.61
C ILE A 320 3.15 1.20 -1.95
N LEU A 321 3.34 2.03 -3.00
CA LEU A 321 3.83 1.58 -4.30
C LEU A 321 5.18 0.85 -4.17
N ALA A 322 6.13 1.45 -3.44
CA ALA A 322 7.44 0.85 -3.22
C ALA A 322 7.36 -0.48 -2.44
N GLY A 323 6.47 -0.56 -1.45
CA GLY A 323 6.23 -1.76 -0.67
C GLY A 323 5.60 -2.89 -1.49
N ASP A 324 4.56 -2.60 -2.26
CA ASP A 324 3.88 -3.58 -3.12
C ASP A 324 4.82 -4.11 -4.20
N TYR A 325 5.61 -3.21 -4.79
CA TYR A 325 6.64 -3.60 -5.74
C TYR A 325 7.67 -4.57 -5.15
N LEU A 326 8.12 -4.35 -3.90
CA LEU A 326 9.04 -5.28 -3.23
C LEU A 326 8.41 -6.64 -2.94
N LYS A 327 7.13 -6.67 -2.56
CA LYS A 327 6.40 -7.92 -2.32
C LYS A 327 6.32 -8.76 -3.59
N GLU A 328 5.93 -8.14 -4.71
CA GLU A 328 5.87 -8.82 -6.01
C GLU A 328 7.26 -9.25 -6.48
N ALA A 329 8.29 -8.41 -6.35
CA ALA A 329 9.66 -8.76 -6.69
C ALA A 329 10.16 -9.97 -5.86
N SER A 330 9.74 -10.06 -4.58
CA SER A 330 10.02 -11.20 -3.72
C SER A 330 9.30 -12.46 -4.20
N ASP A 331 8.02 -12.36 -4.54
CA ASP A 331 7.21 -13.47 -5.03
C ASP A 331 7.68 -13.99 -6.40
N LYS A 332 8.26 -13.12 -7.21
CA LYS A 332 8.93 -13.46 -8.49
C LYS A 332 10.40 -13.90 -8.32
N ASN A 333 10.87 -13.99 -7.07
CA ASN A 333 12.24 -14.37 -6.74
C ASN A 333 13.32 -13.53 -7.49
N VAL A 334 13.05 -12.22 -7.64
CA VAL A 334 13.98 -11.29 -8.27
C VAL A 334 15.16 -11.03 -7.34
N PRO A 335 16.42 -11.15 -7.79
CA PRO A 335 17.60 -10.88 -6.96
C PRO A 335 17.73 -9.37 -6.69
N MET A 336 16.93 -8.86 -5.76
CA MET A 336 16.81 -7.44 -5.43
C MET A 336 17.22 -7.15 -3.99
N ALA A 337 17.89 -6.02 -3.79
CA ALA A 337 18.14 -5.42 -2.48
C ALA A 337 17.48 -4.04 -2.41
N ALA A 338 16.64 -3.83 -1.42
CA ALA A 338 16.02 -2.53 -1.15
C ALA A 338 16.84 -1.73 -0.14
N VAL A 339 17.04 -0.45 -0.41
CA VAL A 339 17.77 0.48 0.45
C VAL A 339 16.89 1.70 0.72
N GLY A 340 16.67 2.00 1.98
CA GLY A 340 15.81 3.12 2.39
C GLY A 340 16.25 3.75 3.69
N LEU A 341 15.50 4.74 4.15
CA LEU A 341 15.73 5.43 5.41
C LEU A 341 15.02 4.72 6.56
N LEU A 342 15.75 4.47 7.65
CA LEU A 342 15.16 4.00 8.89
C LEU A 342 14.78 5.20 9.76
N TYR A 343 13.51 5.60 9.72
CA TYR A 343 12.99 6.68 10.54
C TYR A 343 12.88 6.25 12.00
N ARG A 344 13.51 7.02 12.89
CA ARG A 344 13.45 6.75 14.34
C ARG A 344 12.05 6.97 14.93
N TYR A 345 11.36 7.98 14.43
CA TYR A 345 10.04 8.40 14.88
C TYR A 345 9.06 8.35 13.72
N GLY A 346 8.82 7.30 13.09
CA GLY A 346 7.92 7.10 11.96
C GLY A 346 6.82 8.16 11.73
N TYR A 347 5.87 7.87 10.88
CA TYR A 347 4.78 8.79 10.60
C TYR A 347 3.86 8.95 11.83
N PHE A 348 3.38 10.17 12.09
CA PHE A 348 2.53 10.45 13.25
C PHE A 348 1.14 9.80 13.14
N THR A 349 0.56 9.46 14.27
CA THR A 349 -0.83 9.02 14.35
C THR A 349 -1.69 10.20 14.80
N GLN A 350 -2.63 10.61 13.94
CA GLN A 350 -3.58 11.64 14.26
C GLN A 350 -4.68 11.08 15.19
N ARG A 351 -4.91 11.75 16.30
CA ARG A 351 -6.00 11.43 17.22
C ARG A 351 -6.86 12.69 17.43
N LEU A 352 -8.15 12.53 17.28
CA LEU A 352 -9.10 13.60 17.64
C LEU A 352 -9.48 13.44 19.11
N SER A 353 -9.47 14.54 19.85
CA SER A 353 -9.98 14.53 21.22
C SER A 353 -11.50 14.49 21.21
N SER A 354 -12.09 13.76 22.15
CA SER A 354 -13.54 13.65 22.35
C SER A 354 -14.13 14.84 23.17
N GLN A 355 -13.49 16.02 23.13
CA GLN A 355 -14.02 17.19 23.84
C GLN A 355 -15.09 17.90 23.05
#